data_5748a2ef361d2628754d25cc68df8a5a
#
_entry.id   5748a2ef361d2628754d25cc68df8a5a
#
_cell.length_a   1.000
_cell.length_b   1.000
_cell.length_c   1.000
_cell.angle_alpha   90.00
_cell.angle_beta   90.00
_cell.angle_gamma   90.00
#
_symmetry.space_group_name_H-M   'P 1'
#
loop_
_entity.id
_entity.type
_entity.pdbx_description
1 polymer ?
#
loop_
_entity_poly.entity_id
_entity_poly.type
_entity_poly.pdbx_seq_one_letter_code
_entity_poly.pdbx_strand_id
1 'polypeptide(L)'
;MIKKIFNKIKRKANYVKWLREVGGVEIGDNCEIYPSANFGSEPYLISLGNHVRINSGVQLITHDGGVWVLREYLDILEHEKIDLFGQIKIGNNVHIGTNAIIMPNVIIGNNVIIGCGAVVTKNIPDNSIAVGVPARIIKTIDEYAKQHIKEFDYTKKMSNKSKKEYLLKKFLKY
;
A
#
# COMPACT_ATOMS: atom_id res chain seq x y z
N MET A 1 20.72 -18.46 8.87
CA MET A 1 19.66 -17.47 9.15
C MET A 1 20.01 -16.07 8.61
N ILE A 2 21.17 -15.54 8.88
CA ILE A 2 21.66 -14.20 8.47
C ILE A 2 21.65 -14.02 6.94
N LYS A 3 22.10 -14.99 6.13
CA LYS A 3 22.05 -14.93 4.66
C LYS A 3 20.63 -14.79 4.09
N LYS A 4 19.61 -15.40 4.70
CA LYS A 4 18.21 -15.27 4.25
C LYS A 4 17.65 -13.86 4.51
N ILE A 5 18.03 -13.24 5.63
CA ILE A 5 17.64 -11.87 6.00
C ILE A 5 18.32 -10.88 5.06
N PHE A 6 19.62 -11.02 4.80
CA PHE A 6 20.37 -10.19 3.87
C PHE A 6 19.83 -10.25 2.43
N ASN A 7 19.49 -11.44 1.96
CA ASN A 7 18.88 -11.62 0.64
C ASN A 7 17.48 -11.01 0.53
N LYS A 8 16.70 -11.02 1.63
CA LYS A 8 15.36 -10.41 1.68
C LYS A 8 15.44 -8.88 1.65
N ILE A 9 16.42 -8.30 2.36
CA ILE A 9 16.68 -6.85 2.36
C ILE A 9 17.20 -6.38 0.99
N LYS A 10 18.17 -7.08 0.40
CA LYS A 10 18.67 -6.80 -0.95
C LYS A 10 17.57 -6.89 -2.01
N ARG A 11 16.67 -7.87 -1.89
CA ARG A 11 15.56 -8.05 -2.83
C ARG A 11 14.55 -6.89 -2.74
N LYS A 12 14.25 -6.38 -1.54
CA LYS A 12 13.38 -5.20 -1.34
C LYS A 12 14.03 -3.92 -1.88
N ALA A 13 15.30 -3.68 -1.55
CA ALA A 13 16.04 -2.51 -2.03
C ALA A 13 16.18 -2.51 -3.56
N ASN A 14 16.45 -3.67 -4.17
CA ASN A 14 16.51 -3.80 -5.62
C ASN A 14 15.15 -3.56 -6.29
N TYR A 15 14.04 -3.92 -5.64
CA TYR A 15 12.70 -3.70 -6.19
C TYR A 15 12.32 -2.22 -6.18
N VAL A 16 12.57 -1.51 -5.08
CA VAL A 16 12.35 -0.05 -5.00
C VAL A 16 13.21 0.69 -6.02
N LYS A 17 14.48 0.29 -6.16
CA LYS A 17 15.36 0.84 -7.18
C LYS A 17 14.81 0.61 -8.59
N TRP A 18 14.37 -0.59 -8.88
CA TRP A 18 13.76 -0.92 -10.18
C TRP A 18 12.50 -0.09 -10.44
N LEU A 19 11.61 0.06 -9.46
CA LEU A 19 10.42 0.90 -9.57
C LEU A 19 10.74 2.35 -9.94
N ARG A 20 11.80 2.92 -9.33
CA ARG A 20 12.26 4.28 -9.63
C ARG A 20 12.89 4.40 -11.01
N GLU A 21 13.85 3.54 -11.33
CA GLU A 21 14.73 3.70 -12.49
C GLU A 21 14.13 3.12 -13.78
N VAL A 22 13.33 2.07 -13.68
CA VAL A 22 12.74 1.37 -14.83
C VAL A 22 11.23 1.61 -14.88
N GLY A 23 10.56 1.52 -13.75
CA GLY A 23 9.12 1.72 -13.66
C GLY A 23 8.68 3.19 -13.74
N GLY A 24 9.58 4.13 -13.48
CA GLY A 24 9.27 5.56 -13.49
C GLY A 24 8.38 6.02 -12.32
N VAL A 25 8.28 5.22 -11.25
CA VAL A 25 7.52 5.58 -10.05
C VAL A 25 8.26 6.66 -9.27
N GLU A 26 7.60 7.76 -8.97
CA GLU A 26 8.12 8.73 -8.01
C GLU A 26 8.00 8.17 -6.59
N ILE A 27 9.13 7.95 -5.91
CA ILE A 27 9.14 7.38 -4.56
C ILE A 27 10.01 8.24 -3.65
N GLY A 28 9.43 8.76 -2.59
CA GLY A 28 10.13 9.52 -1.55
C GLY A 28 11.07 8.64 -0.70
N ASP A 29 11.54 9.20 0.41
CA ASP A 29 12.50 8.57 1.30
C ASP A 29 11.84 7.63 2.32
N ASN A 30 12.66 6.71 2.87
CA ASN A 30 12.26 5.76 3.93
C ASN A 30 11.04 4.90 3.59
N CYS A 31 10.81 4.60 2.31
CA CYS A 31 9.72 3.75 1.85
C CYS A 31 10.06 2.26 1.95
N GLU A 32 9.08 1.46 2.35
CA GLU A 32 9.19 0.00 2.44
C GLU A 32 8.13 -0.66 1.55
N ILE A 33 8.56 -1.18 0.39
CA ILE A 33 7.67 -1.79 -0.61
C ILE A 33 7.96 -3.29 -0.70
N TYR A 34 6.92 -4.10 -0.55
CA TYR A 34 7.04 -5.55 -0.71
C TYR A 34 7.11 -5.92 -2.21
N PRO A 35 8.01 -6.82 -2.61
CA PRO A 35 8.18 -7.21 -4.03
C PRO A 35 6.96 -7.88 -4.69
N SER A 36 5.97 -8.28 -3.91
CA SER A 36 4.70 -8.81 -4.39
C SER A 36 3.60 -7.75 -4.53
N ALA A 37 3.89 -6.49 -4.25
CA ALA A 37 3.00 -5.38 -4.60
C ALA A 37 3.06 -5.16 -6.12
N ASN A 38 1.90 -4.97 -6.74
CA ASN A 38 1.76 -4.77 -8.18
C ASN A 38 1.49 -3.29 -8.47
N PHE A 39 2.29 -2.70 -9.35
CA PHE A 39 2.19 -1.30 -9.77
C PHE A 39 1.56 -1.14 -11.18
N GLY A 40 0.91 -2.19 -11.68
CA GLY A 40 0.26 -2.16 -12.99
C GLY A 40 1.24 -2.08 -14.16
N SER A 41 0.69 -1.78 -15.32
CA SER A 41 1.42 -1.59 -16.59
C SER A 41 1.95 -0.16 -16.76
N GLU A 42 1.35 0.82 -16.08
CA GLU A 42 1.72 2.25 -16.10
C GLU A 42 2.22 2.74 -14.73
N PRO A 43 3.31 2.15 -14.19
CA PRO A 43 3.81 2.50 -12.85
C PRO A 43 4.25 3.97 -12.75
N TYR A 44 4.60 4.61 -13.86
CA TYR A 44 4.92 6.03 -13.95
C TYR A 44 3.74 6.98 -13.68
N LEU A 45 2.50 6.46 -13.55
CA LEU A 45 1.33 7.22 -13.09
C LEU A 45 1.16 7.19 -11.58
N ILE A 46 2.12 6.60 -10.84
CA ILE A 46 2.05 6.43 -9.39
C ILE A 46 3.13 7.28 -8.72
N SER A 47 2.74 8.05 -7.71
CA SER A 47 3.66 8.78 -6.85
C SER A 47 3.46 8.44 -5.37
N LEU A 48 4.58 8.26 -4.65
CA LEU A 48 4.64 7.95 -3.23
C LEU A 48 5.46 9.03 -2.52
N GLY A 49 4.93 9.58 -1.44
CA GLY A 49 5.67 10.47 -0.54
C GLY A 49 6.70 9.72 0.30
N ASN A 50 7.11 10.33 1.39
CA ASN A 50 8.09 9.77 2.33
C ASN A 50 7.44 8.82 3.32
N HIS A 51 8.20 7.83 3.82
CA HIS A 51 7.75 6.89 4.85
C HIS A 51 6.47 6.14 4.49
N VAL A 52 6.39 5.67 3.24
CA VAL A 52 5.26 4.88 2.74
C VAL A 52 5.59 3.39 2.84
N ARG A 53 4.69 2.64 3.45
CA ARG A 53 4.79 1.18 3.52
C ARG A 53 3.69 0.52 2.72
N ILE A 54 4.08 -0.23 1.68
CA ILE A 54 3.17 -1.01 0.84
C ILE A 54 3.39 -2.50 1.10
N ASN A 55 2.39 -3.15 1.64
CA ASN A 55 2.47 -4.55 2.02
C ASN A 55 2.30 -5.50 0.82
N SER A 56 2.47 -6.79 1.12
CA SER A 56 2.36 -7.89 0.16
C SER A 56 0.99 -7.91 -0.52
N GLY A 57 0.98 -8.17 -1.83
CA GLY A 57 -0.24 -8.37 -2.62
C GLY A 57 -1.09 -7.11 -2.87
N VAL A 58 -0.62 -5.92 -2.46
CA VAL A 58 -1.29 -4.66 -2.80
C VAL A 58 -1.31 -4.48 -4.31
N GLN A 59 -2.47 -4.06 -4.84
CA GLN A 59 -2.67 -3.75 -6.25
C GLN A 59 -2.88 -2.23 -6.41
N LEU A 60 -2.07 -1.58 -7.23
CA LEU A 60 -2.19 -0.18 -7.61
C LEU A 60 -2.64 -0.17 -9.07
N ILE A 61 -3.93 0.13 -9.30
CA ILE A 61 -4.57 0.03 -10.61
C ILE A 61 -4.57 1.41 -11.27
N THR A 62 -3.90 1.55 -12.40
CA THR A 62 -3.74 2.82 -13.12
C THR A 62 -4.62 2.94 -14.35
N HIS A 63 -5.30 1.87 -14.76
CA HIS A 63 -6.23 1.88 -15.89
C HIS A 63 -7.52 1.13 -15.57
N ASP A 64 -8.59 1.50 -16.28
CA ASP A 64 -9.88 0.84 -16.16
C ASP A 64 -10.06 -0.20 -17.26
N GLY A 65 -9.97 -1.49 -16.88
CA GLY A 65 -10.20 -2.61 -17.80
C GLY A 65 -11.62 -2.70 -18.34
N GLY A 66 -12.61 -2.01 -17.75
CA GLY A 66 -13.99 -1.95 -18.20
C GLY A 66 -14.15 -1.31 -19.59
N VAL A 67 -13.16 -0.55 -20.04
CA VAL A 67 -13.10 0.02 -21.40
C VAL A 67 -13.13 -1.08 -22.46
N TRP A 68 -12.70 -2.30 -22.17
CA TRP A 68 -12.87 -3.47 -23.04
C TRP A 68 -14.31 -3.63 -23.53
N VAL A 69 -15.30 -3.46 -22.64
CA VAL A 69 -16.72 -3.55 -22.97
C VAL A 69 -17.14 -2.38 -23.85
N LEU A 70 -16.64 -1.18 -23.55
CA LEU A 70 -16.98 0.03 -24.29
C LEU A 70 -16.47 0.00 -25.72
N ARG A 71 -15.35 -0.64 -26.00
CA ARG A 71 -14.81 -0.79 -27.36
C ARG A 71 -15.75 -1.51 -28.31
N GLU A 72 -16.56 -2.44 -27.81
CA GLU A 72 -17.57 -3.15 -28.58
C GLU A 72 -18.93 -2.45 -28.54
N TYR A 73 -19.26 -1.82 -27.40
CA TYR A 73 -20.59 -1.22 -27.17
C TYR A 73 -20.79 0.13 -27.81
N LEU A 74 -19.74 0.95 -27.97
CA LEU A 74 -19.84 2.30 -28.48
C LEU A 74 -19.76 2.31 -30.02
N ASP A 75 -20.73 2.96 -30.66
CA ASP A 75 -20.72 3.26 -32.09
C ASP A 75 -20.10 4.65 -32.32
N ILE A 76 -18.82 4.79 -32.04
CA ILE A 76 -18.03 6.00 -32.26
C ILE A 76 -16.78 5.69 -33.08
N LEU A 77 -16.31 6.68 -33.85
CA LEU A 77 -15.10 6.53 -34.65
C LEU A 77 -13.91 6.15 -33.76
N GLU A 78 -13.16 5.14 -34.18
CA GLU A 78 -11.97 4.66 -33.47
C GLU A 78 -12.22 4.13 -32.03
N HIS A 79 -13.43 3.65 -31.74
CA HIS A 79 -13.77 3.08 -30.40
C HIS A 79 -12.85 1.93 -29.98
N GLU A 80 -12.26 1.22 -30.91
CA GLU A 80 -11.29 0.14 -30.62
C GLU A 80 -9.96 0.64 -30.03
N LYS A 81 -9.68 1.94 -30.13
CA LYS A 81 -8.43 2.56 -29.66
C LYS A 81 -8.55 3.25 -28.30
N ILE A 82 -9.74 3.27 -27.69
CA ILE A 82 -9.94 3.97 -26.42
C ILE A 82 -9.32 3.22 -25.24
N ASP A 83 -8.72 3.98 -24.32
CA ASP A 83 -8.28 3.54 -23.01
C ASP A 83 -8.71 4.57 -21.95
N LEU A 84 -8.73 4.17 -20.69
CA LEU A 84 -9.04 5.05 -19.57
C LEU A 84 -7.99 4.85 -18.46
N PHE A 85 -7.18 5.88 -18.23
CA PHE A 85 -6.12 5.87 -17.25
C PHE A 85 -6.41 6.84 -16.10
N GLY A 86 -5.77 6.57 -14.94
CA GLY A 86 -5.83 7.46 -13.80
C GLY A 86 -4.56 7.40 -12.95
N GLN A 87 -4.16 8.55 -12.41
CA GLN A 87 -3.02 8.65 -11.51
C GLN A 87 -3.38 8.14 -10.12
N ILE A 88 -2.36 7.63 -9.39
CA ILE A 88 -2.46 7.33 -7.97
C ILE A 88 -1.42 8.17 -7.24
N LYS A 89 -1.88 8.96 -6.26
CA LYS A 89 -0.98 9.78 -5.42
C LYS A 89 -1.11 9.37 -3.97
N ILE A 90 0.02 9.04 -3.34
CA ILE A 90 0.08 8.62 -1.94
C ILE A 90 0.98 9.60 -1.20
N GLY A 91 0.45 10.23 -0.17
CA GLY A 91 1.15 11.20 0.67
C GLY A 91 2.23 10.59 1.56
N ASN A 92 2.59 11.30 2.61
CA ASN A 92 3.64 10.91 3.54
C ASN A 92 3.08 10.09 4.71
N ASN A 93 3.93 9.21 5.29
CA ASN A 93 3.58 8.42 6.46
C ASN A 93 2.30 7.59 6.25
N VAL A 94 2.29 6.78 5.20
CA VAL A 94 1.13 5.96 4.80
C VAL A 94 1.44 4.47 4.90
N HIS A 95 0.51 3.73 5.49
CA HIS A 95 0.55 2.27 5.52
C HIS A 95 -0.57 1.70 4.66
N ILE A 96 -0.24 0.88 3.68
CA ILE A 96 -1.22 0.13 2.86
C ILE A 96 -1.15 -1.34 3.23
N GLY A 97 -2.24 -1.83 3.81
CA GLY A 97 -2.38 -3.19 4.30
C GLY A 97 -2.32 -4.25 3.19
N THR A 98 -2.01 -5.47 3.60
CA THR A 98 -1.90 -6.63 2.70
C THR A 98 -3.15 -6.80 1.83
N ASN A 99 -2.95 -7.08 0.53
CA ASN A 99 -4.01 -7.32 -0.46
C ASN A 99 -5.01 -6.16 -0.64
N ALA A 100 -4.68 -4.94 -0.22
CA ALA A 100 -5.51 -3.78 -0.56
C ALA A 100 -5.42 -3.47 -2.05
N ILE A 101 -6.48 -2.89 -2.60
CA ILE A 101 -6.58 -2.46 -4.00
C ILE A 101 -6.83 -0.95 -4.01
N ILE A 102 -5.99 -0.22 -4.72
CA ILE A 102 -6.14 1.23 -4.93
C ILE A 102 -6.56 1.46 -6.38
N MET A 103 -7.70 2.06 -6.56
CA MET A 103 -8.29 2.29 -7.89
C MET A 103 -7.72 3.54 -8.57
N PRO A 104 -7.88 3.67 -9.90
CA PRO A 104 -7.43 4.85 -10.65
C PRO A 104 -8.01 6.15 -10.09
N ASN A 105 -7.25 7.24 -10.23
CA ASN A 105 -7.61 8.60 -9.79
C ASN A 105 -7.79 8.77 -8.28
N VAL A 106 -7.23 7.85 -7.47
CA VAL A 106 -7.26 7.96 -6.01
C VAL A 106 -6.07 8.76 -5.49
N ILE A 107 -6.37 9.70 -4.59
CA ILE A 107 -5.39 10.43 -3.78
C ILE A 107 -5.54 9.97 -2.33
N ILE A 108 -4.44 9.49 -1.74
CA ILE A 108 -4.33 9.16 -0.32
C ILE A 108 -3.47 10.24 0.34
N GLY A 109 -4.01 10.90 1.35
CA GLY A 109 -3.36 11.96 2.10
C GLY A 109 -2.21 11.50 2.99
N ASN A 110 -1.83 12.32 3.95
CA ASN A 110 -0.75 12.06 4.89
C ASN A 110 -1.27 11.37 6.17
N ASN A 111 -0.41 10.62 6.86
CA ASN A 111 -0.76 9.93 8.10
C ASN A 111 -1.99 9.02 7.92
N VAL A 112 -1.98 8.14 6.93
CA VAL A 112 -3.13 7.30 6.57
C VAL A 112 -2.80 5.82 6.78
N ILE A 113 -3.77 5.08 7.30
CA ILE A 113 -3.76 3.62 7.34
C ILE A 113 -4.87 3.09 6.45
N ILE A 114 -4.50 2.32 5.44
CA ILE A 114 -5.42 1.50 4.65
C ILE A 114 -5.39 0.07 5.20
N GLY A 115 -6.53 -0.44 5.60
CA GLY A 115 -6.66 -1.80 6.15
C GLY A 115 -6.40 -2.89 5.11
N CYS A 116 -6.06 -4.09 5.60
CA CYS A 116 -5.87 -5.26 4.74
C CYS A 116 -7.13 -5.58 3.94
N GLY A 117 -7.00 -5.93 2.66
CA GLY A 117 -8.10 -6.29 1.77
C GLY A 117 -9.04 -5.14 1.41
N ALA A 118 -8.76 -3.91 1.78
CA ALA A 118 -9.60 -2.76 1.43
C ALA A 118 -9.56 -2.47 -0.07
N VAL A 119 -10.70 -2.04 -0.65
CA VAL A 119 -10.79 -1.54 -2.03
C VAL A 119 -11.07 -0.04 -1.99
N VAL A 120 -10.03 0.75 -2.24
CA VAL A 120 -10.08 2.21 -2.18
C VAL A 120 -10.51 2.75 -3.53
N THR A 121 -11.73 3.26 -3.60
CA THR A 121 -12.38 3.79 -4.81
C THR A 121 -12.58 5.31 -4.79
N LYS A 122 -12.22 5.97 -3.69
CA LYS A 122 -12.33 7.43 -3.47
C LYS A 122 -11.12 7.93 -2.72
N ASN A 123 -10.88 9.24 -2.80
CA ASN A 123 -9.81 9.89 -2.07
C ASN A 123 -9.94 9.67 -0.56
N ILE A 124 -8.81 9.50 0.11
CA ILE A 124 -8.70 9.37 1.56
C ILE A 124 -7.98 10.60 2.10
N PRO A 125 -8.61 11.40 2.95
CA PRO A 125 -8.00 12.60 3.52
C PRO A 125 -6.90 12.26 4.52
N ASP A 126 -6.14 13.28 4.91
CA ASP A 126 -5.11 13.19 5.92
C ASP A 126 -5.65 12.64 7.26
N ASN A 127 -4.76 12.04 8.04
CA ASN A 127 -5.01 11.58 9.41
C ASN A 127 -6.16 10.57 9.55
N SER A 128 -6.35 9.70 8.55
CA SER A 128 -7.51 8.80 8.45
C SER A 128 -7.13 7.32 8.47
N ILE A 129 -8.03 6.50 8.96
CA ILE A 129 -7.99 5.05 8.81
C ILE A 129 -9.18 4.61 7.97
N ALA A 130 -8.90 3.97 6.83
CA ALA A 130 -9.91 3.48 5.90
C ALA A 130 -9.82 1.96 5.73
N VAL A 131 -10.95 1.29 5.78
CA VAL A 131 -11.07 -0.18 5.67
C VAL A 131 -12.30 -0.58 4.87
N GLY A 132 -12.33 -1.81 4.40
CA GLY A 132 -13.52 -2.46 3.81
C GLY A 132 -13.60 -2.35 2.28
N VAL A 133 -14.69 -2.90 1.73
CA VAL A 133 -15.00 -2.97 0.29
C VAL A 133 -16.42 -2.47 0.08
N PRO A 134 -16.59 -1.27 -0.51
CA PRO A 134 -15.56 -0.27 -0.76
C PRO A 134 -15.03 0.35 0.53
N ALA A 135 -13.79 0.85 0.52
CA ALA A 135 -13.15 1.42 1.70
C ALA A 135 -13.94 2.62 2.25
N ARG A 136 -14.07 2.67 3.57
CA ARG A 136 -14.69 3.78 4.32
C ARG A 136 -13.77 4.21 5.45
N ILE A 137 -13.77 5.48 5.75
CA ILE A 137 -13.07 6.04 6.92
C ILE A 137 -13.85 5.58 8.16
N ILE A 138 -13.15 4.95 9.09
CA ILE A 138 -13.73 4.41 10.31
C ILE A 138 -13.34 5.18 11.57
N LYS A 139 -12.16 5.85 11.54
CA LYS A 139 -11.65 6.69 12.62
C LYS A 139 -10.45 7.52 12.16
N THR A 140 -10.03 8.43 13.01
CA THR A 140 -8.80 9.21 12.83
C THR A 140 -7.58 8.44 13.38
N ILE A 141 -6.38 8.88 12.98
CA ILE A 141 -5.10 8.38 13.53
C ILE A 141 -5.02 8.66 15.03
N ASP A 142 -5.48 9.83 15.49
CA ASP A 142 -5.46 10.19 16.92
C ASP A 142 -6.38 9.30 17.75
N GLU A 143 -7.57 9.01 17.28
CA GLU A 143 -8.49 8.08 17.94
C GLU A 143 -7.89 6.67 18.04
N TYR A 144 -7.26 6.21 16.96
CA TYR A 144 -6.57 4.92 16.94
C TYR A 144 -5.40 4.88 17.92
N ALA A 145 -4.56 5.93 17.93
CA ALA A 145 -3.44 6.02 18.85
C ALA A 145 -3.91 6.03 20.32
N LYS A 146 -4.92 6.85 20.66
CA LYS A 146 -5.51 6.90 22.01
C LYS A 146 -6.07 5.56 22.45
N GLN A 147 -6.75 4.83 21.56
CA GLN A 147 -7.31 3.53 21.85
C GLN A 147 -6.24 2.49 22.21
N HIS A 148 -5.08 2.51 21.53
CA HIS A 148 -4.09 1.43 21.63
C HIS A 148 -2.82 1.79 22.40
N ILE A 149 -2.67 3.03 22.87
CA ILE A 149 -1.41 3.48 23.51
C ILE A 149 -0.99 2.62 24.72
N LYS A 150 -1.95 2.07 25.46
CA LYS A 150 -1.70 1.19 26.62
C LYS A 150 -1.42 -0.27 26.21
N GLU A 151 -1.66 -0.62 24.96
CA GLU A 151 -1.52 -1.99 24.42
C GLU A 151 -0.22 -2.18 23.65
N PHE A 152 0.54 -1.10 23.41
CA PHE A 152 1.77 -1.16 22.61
C PHE A 152 2.84 -2.05 23.23
N ASP A 153 3.37 -2.96 22.43
CA ASP A 153 4.49 -3.82 22.77
C ASP A 153 5.81 -3.21 22.28
N TYR A 154 6.70 -2.85 23.17
CA TYR A 154 8.00 -2.23 22.86
C TYR A 154 9.04 -3.25 22.38
N THR A 155 8.66 -4.08 21.40
CA THR A 155 9.46 -5.22 20.93
C THR A 155 10.33 -4.92 19.69
N LYS A 156 10.27 -3.70 19.13
CA LYS A 156 10.92 -3.36 17.85
C LYS A 156 12.43 -3.61 17.83
N LYS A 157 13.11 -3.40 18.95
CA LYS A 157 14.56 -3.58 19.09
C LYS A 157 14.96 -4.93 19.69
N MET A 158 14.02 -5.78 20.02
CA MET A 158 14.31 -7.11 20.59
C MET A 158 14.89 -8.07 19.55
N SER A 159 15.75 -9.01 20.01
CA SER A 159 16.14 -10.15 19.19
C SER A 159 14.91 -11.02 18.88
N ASN A 160 14.97 -11.81 17.79
CA ASN A 160 13.87 -12.73 17.44
C ASN A 160 13.58 -13.72 18.58
N LYS A 161 14.61 -14.17 19.31
CA LYS A 161 14.46 -15.08 20.45
C LYS A 161 13.73 -14.40 21.61
N SER A 162 14.23 -13.25 22.06
CA SER A 162 13.64 -12.50 23.19
C SER A 162 12.20 -12.06 22.86
N LYS A 163 11.96 -11.62 21.62
CA LYS A 163 10.61 -11.27 21.16
C LYS A 163 9.66 -12.47 21.20
N LYS A 164 10.13 -13.64 20.76
CA LYS A 164 9.32 -14.87 20.81
C LYS A 164 8.98 -15.23 22.25
N GLU A 165 9.96 -15.24 23.15
CA GLU A 165 9.76 -15.54 24.57
C GLU A 165 8.76 -14.57 25.22
N TYR A 166 8.92 -13.27 24.97
CA TYR A 166 8.00 -12.23 25.45
C TYR A 166 6.55 -12.48 25.00
N LEU A 167 6.35 -12.73 23.70
CA LEU A 167 5.01 -12.93 23.13
C LEU A 167 4.37 -14.24 23.64
N LEU A 168 5.14 -15.32 23.77
CA LEU A 168 4.63 -16.57 24.34
C LEU A 168 4.19 -16.37 25.79
N LYS A 169 4.98 -15.66 26.62
CA LYS A 169 4.60 -15.34 27.99
C LYS A 169 3.35 -14.44 28.06
N LYS A 170 3.19 -13.51 27.12
CA LYS A 170 2.04 -12.58 27.09
C LYS A 170 0.74 -13.27 26.69
N PHE A 171 0.78 -14.11 25.67
CA PHE A 171 -0.43 -14.64 25.03
C PHE A 171 -0.75 -16.10 25.32
N LEU A 172 0.26 -16.91 25.65
CA LEU A 172 0.11 -18.32 25.98
C LEU A 172 0.43 -18.50 27.47
N LYS A 173 -0.42 -17.98 28.36
CA LYS A 173 -0.26 -18.18 29.80
C LYS A 173 -0.13 -19.68 30.10
N TYR A 174 1.11 -20.16 30.27
CA TYR A 174 1.43 -21.41 30.92
C TYR A 174 1.77 -21.14 32.38
#